data_c5ddc7fe5de4e258e0c01a2839979b19
#
_entry.id   c5ddc7fe5de4e258e0c01a2839979b19
#
_cell.length_a   1.000
_cell.length_b   1.000
_cell.length_c   1.000
_cell.angle_alpha   90.00
_cell.angle_beta   90.00
_cell.angle_gamma   90.00
#
_symmetry.space_group_name_H-M   'P 1'
#
loop_
_entity.id
_entity.type
_entity.pdbx_description
1 polymer ?
#
loop_
_entity_poly.entity_id
_entity_poly.type
_entity_poly.pdbx_seq_one_letter_code
_entity_poly.pdbx_strand_id
1 'polypeptide(L)'
;HGAEERELFLVSALGVISGMLPNYTGNYFGSNVGTNLYCFVVGAYGTGKGALKWARQLGEITHLNRLDEAKEEEARHKRDKVQYNMQLALYNKGKLAEPPTEPAQPRHLKLFIPANTTKTAVMQLLEENDGNGIIFETEGDTLADMLRQDYGNFSDVLRKAFHHEPISFFRRSNNEDVDVPRPALSVILSGTYDQLLKLIPSIDNGLYSRFCFYILEGNDTFRNPFDKDDFNHGHYLAQSAEEFKQLYLALSYREDDMKFFLNERQQQRFVSHFAHLKEWTQSTISEEMDGSVNRMAVMCYRIAMILSILRYYRLH
;
A
#
# COMPACT_ATOMS: atom_id res chain seq x y z
N HIS A 1 -1.14 27.43 3.46
CA HIS A 1 -1.72 26.11 3.74
C HIS A 1 -2.16 26.08 5.20
N GLY A 2 -3.45 25.74 5.47
CA GLY A 2 -3.99 25.61 6.82
C GLY A 2 -3.42 24.40 7.56
N ALA A 3 -3.61 24.33 8.87
CA ALA A 3 -3.16 23.19 9.68
C ALA A 3 -3.72 21.86 9.15
N GLU A 4 -5.02 21.81 8.84
CA GLU A 4 -5.70 20.62 8.29
C GLU A 4 -5.09 20.13 6.98
N GLU A 5 -4.67 21.01 6.07
CA GLU A 5 -4.03 20.56 4.80
C GLU A 5 -2.67 19.92 5.05
N ARG A 6 -1.91 20.40 6.04
CA ARG A 6 -0.64 19.81 6.43
C ARG A 6 -0.83 18.43 7.06
N GLU A 7 -1.83 18.29 7.91
CA GLU A 7 -2.17 17.02 8.56
C GLU A 7 -2.70 16.02 7.56
N LEU A 8 -3.60 16.45 6.65
CA LEU A 8 -4.07 15.66 5.53
C LEU A 8 -2.92 15.15 4.66
N PHE A 9 -2.01 16.05 4.28
CA PHE A 9 -0.82 15.68 3.51
C PHE A 9 0.05 14.68 4.29
N LEU A 10 0.28 14.92 5.60
CA LEU A 10 1.09 14.04 6.44
C LEU A 10 0.51 12.62 6.51
N VAL A 11 -0.79 12.48 6.79
CA VAL A 11 -1.45 11.16 6.87
C VAL A 11 -1.37 10.43 5.53
N SER A 12 -1.65 11.15 4.43
CA SER A 12 -1.61 10.58 3.08
C SER A 12 -0.18 10.23 2.65
N ALA A 13 0.80 11.07 2.98
CA ALA A 13 2.21 10.83 2.70
C ALA A 13 2.73 9.61 3.47
N LEU A 14 2.40 9.47 4.76
CA LEU A 14 2.71 8.28 5.55
C LEU A 14 2.13 7.02 4.90
N GLY A 15 0.88 7.09 4.41
CA GLY A 15 0.25 6.00 3.69
C GLY A 15 1.02 5.62 2.42
N VAL A 16 1.40 6.57 1.56
CA VAL A 16 2.17 6.31 0.34
C VAL A 16 3.55 5.76 0.66
N ILE A 17 4.30 6.43 1.56
CA ILE A 17 5.65 6.00 1.97
C ILE A 17 5.60 4.60 2.55
N SER A 18 4.55 4.25 3.30
CA SER A 18 4.39 2.92 3.90
C SER A 18 4.43 1.78 2.89
N GLY A 19 3.97 2.01 1.65
CA GLY A 19 4.03 1.04 0.56
C GLY A 19 5.30 1.13 -0.30
N MET A 20 6.21 2.04 0.03
CA MET A 20 7.47 2.25 -0.69
C MET A 20 8.69 1.74 0.07
N LEU A 21 8.52 0.95 1.10
CA LEU A 21 9.60 0.44 1.96
C LEU A 21 9.66 -1.11 1.92
N PRO A 22 9.92 -1.71 0.74
CA PRO A 22 10.08 -3.17 0.63
C PRO A 22 11.28 -3.63 1.46
N ASN A 23 11.28 -4.89 1.89
CA ASN A 23 12.37 -5.50 2.66
C ASN A 23 12.81 -4.71 3.91
N TYR A 24 11.87 -3.90 4.47
CA TYR A 24 12.06 -3.23 5.74
C TYR A 24 11.02 -3.70 6.74
N THR A 25 11.46 -4.39 7.78
CA THR A 25 10.58 -5.11 8.71
C THR A 25 10.98 -4.91 10.16
N GLY A 26 9.98 -5.02 11.03
CA GLY A 26 10.19 -5.07 12.48
C GLY A 26 9.57 -6.33 13.07
N ASN A 27 10.04 -6.74 14.25
CA ASN A 27 9.44 -7.84 14.98
C ASN A 27 8.31 -7.33 15.89
N TYR A 28 7.11 -7.90 15.73
CA TYR A 28 5.96 -7.59 16.56
C TYR A 28 5.24 -8.89 16.94
N PHE A 29 5.21 -9.23 18.23
CA PHE A 29 4.73 -10.52 18.76
C PHE A 29 5.33 -11.75 18.06
N GLY A 30 6.64 -11.72 17.80
CA GLY A 30 7.34 -12.83 17.16
C GLY A 30 7.17 -12.91 15.64
N SER A 31 6.30 -12.08 15.05
CA SER A 31 6.07 -12.00 13.60
C SER A 31 6.81 -10.83 12.97
N ASN A 32 7.33 -11.02 11.76
CA ASN A 32 7.87 -9.92 10.97
C ASN A 32 6.72 -9.10 10.37
N VAL A 33 6.65 -7.82 10.69
CA VAL A 33 5.68 -6.87 10.13
C VAL A 33 6.38 -5.84 9.24
N GLY A 34 5.77 -5.51 8.12
CA GLY A 34 6.17 -4.41 7.24
C GLY A 34 5.56 -3.08 7.69
N THR A 35 5.80 -2.03 6.93
CA THR A 35 5.36 -0.65 7.23
C THR A 35 3.95 -0.31 6.75
N ASN A 36 3.28 -1.18 6.04
CA ASN A 36 2.03 -0.95 5.31
C ASN A 36 0.91 -0.39 6.18
N LEU A 37 0.34 0.75 5.78
CA LEU A 37 -0.74 1.43 6.46
C LEU A 37 -1.99 1.47 5.59
N TYR A 38 -3.14 1.45 6.25
CA TYR A 38 -4.44 1.76 5.65
C TYR A 38 -4.89 3.11 6.21
N CYS A 39 -5.06 4.10 5.34
CA CYS A 39 -5.46 5.45 5.70
C CYS A 39 -6.77 5.81 5.01
N PHE A 40 -7.72 6.38 5.75
CA PHE A 40 -8.97 6.88 5.20
C PHE A 40 -9.19 8.33 5.66
N VAL A 41 -9.22 9.23 4.70
CA VAL A 41 -9.54 10.63 4.95
C VAL A 41 -11.03 10.86 4.73
N VAL A 42 -11.73 11.21 5.79
CA VAL A 42 -13.17 11.48 5.78
C VAL A 42 -13.40 12.98 5.76
N GLY A 43 -14.22 13.48 4.85
CA GLY A 43 -14.59 14.90 4.82
C GLY A 43 -15.79 15.15 3.92
N ALA A 44 -16.56 16.20 4.19
CA ALA A 44 -17.68 16.61 3.36
C ALA A 44 -17.23 17.02 1.94
N TYR A 45 -18.16 17.25 1.05
CA TYR A 45 -17.86 17.83 -0.25
C TYR A 45 -17.24 19.22 -0.10
N GLY A 46 -16.20 19.50 -0.89
CA GLY A 46 -15.55 20.81 -0.89
C GLY A 46 -14.56 21.08 0.25
N THR A 47 -14.33 20.12 1.17
CA THR A 47 -13.42 20.27 2.33
C THR A 47 -11.93 20.25 1.98
N GLY A 48 -11.55 20.33 0.71
CA GLY A 48 -10.12 20.41 0.34
C GLY A 48 -9.40 19.06 0.24
N LYS A 49 -10.11 17.93 0.17
CA LYS A 49 -9.55 16.57 -0.02
C LYS A 49 -8.61 16.43 -1.22
N GLY A 50 -8.70 17.35 -2.19
CA GLY A 50 -7.80 17.37 -3.36
C GLY A 50 -6.30 17.47 -3.02
N ALA A 51 -5.93 17.85 -1.79
CA ALA A 51 -4.54 17.85 -1.34
C ALA A 51 -3.92 16.45 -1.26
N LEU A 52 -4.72 15.36 -1.20
CA LEU A 52 -4.22 14.00 -1.29
C LEU A 52 -3.37 13.75 -2.54
N LYS A 53 -3.74 14.35 -3.67
CA LYS A 53 -2.99 14.20 -4.94
C LYS A 53 -1.51 14.55 -4.80
N TRP A 54 -1.16 15.46 -3.89
CA TRP A 54 0.22 15.84 -3.65
C TRP A 54 1.01 14.73 -2.95
N ALA A 55 0.37 13.98 -2.04
CA ALA A 55 1.00 12.83 -1.41
C ALA A 55 1.28 11.70 -2.42
N ARG A 56 0.38 11.47 -3.39
CA ARG A 56 0.57 10.49 -4.46
C ARG A 56 1.83 10.77 -5.28
N GLN A 57 2.18 12.06 -5.50
CA GLN A 57 3.37 12.44 -6.26
C GLN A 57 4.67 11.89 -5.66
N LEU A 58 4.73 11.64 -4.35
CA LEU A 58 5.90 11.04 -3.70
C LEU A 58 6.24 9.65 -4.26
N GLY A 59 5.24 8.90 -4.71
CA GLY A 59 5.42 7.56 -5.31
C GLY A 59 5.43 7.56 -6.84
N GLU A 60 5.17 8.68 -7.51
CA GLU A 60 4.93 8.72 -8.95
C GLU A 60 6.16 8.30 -9.77
N ILE A 61 7.34 8.78 -9.40
CA ILE A 61 8.58 8.42 -10.11
C ILE A 61 8.87 6.92 -9.99
N THR A 62 8.68 6.36 -8.79
CA THR A 62 8.81 4.91 -8.57
C THR A 62 7.78 4.13 -9.39
N HIS A 63 6.54 4.63 -9.44
CA HIS A 63 5.48 4.00 -10.25
C HIS A 63 5.82 3.98 -11.74
N LEU A 64 6.28 5.12 -12.29
CA LEU A 64 6.69 5.22 -13.70
C LEU A 64 7.88 4.30 -14.02
N ASN A 65 8.86 4.22 -13.14
CA ASN A 65 9.99 3.29 -13.29
C ASN A 65 9.50 1.83 -13.37
N ARG A 66 8.60 1.43 -12.47
CA ARG A 66 8.04 0.07 -12.50
C ARG A 66 7.27 -0.21 -13.78
N LEU A 67 6.54 0.76 -14.31
CA LEU A 67 5.86 0.63 -15.61
C LEU A 67 6.85 0.49 -16.76
N ASP A 68 7.97 1.19 -16.72
CA ASP A 68 9.00 1.10 -17.78
C ASP A 68 9.73 -0.25 -17.70
N GLU A 69 10.04 -0.76 -16.49
CA GLU A 69 10.55 -2.12 -16.29
C GLU A 69 9.59 -3.18 -16.88
N ALA A 70 8.27 -3.04 -16.63
CA ALA A 70 7.25 -3.93 -17.20
C ALA A 70 7.25 -3.91 -18.74
N LYS A 71 7.37 -2.72 -19.38
CA LYS A 71 7.46 -2.58 -20.83
C LYS A 71 8.72 -3.26 -21.39
N GLU A 72 9.84 -3.14 -20.68
CA GLU A 72 11.09 -3.79 -21.08
C GLU A 72 10.99 -5.32 -20.99
N GLU A 73 10.38 -5.84 -19.91
CA GLU A 73 10.10 -7.29 -19.78
C GLU A 73 9.18 -7.77 -20.91
N GLU A 74 8.10 -7.03 -21.22
CA GLU A 74 7.20 -7.37 -22.32
C GLU A 74 7.91 -7.36 -23.68
N ALA A 75 8.76 -6.36 -23.94
CA ALA A 75 9.54 -6.29 -25.18
C ALA A 75 10.57 -7.43 -25.29
N ARG A 76 11.16 -7.85 -24.15
CA ARG A 76 12.05 -9.01 -24.08
C ARG A 76 11.28 -10.30 -24.38
N HIS A 77 10.16 -10.51 -23.68
CA HIS A 77 9.31 -11.68 -23.90
C HIS A 77 8.87 -11.82 -25.36
N LYS A 78 8.48 -10.73 -26.03
CA LYS A 78 8.11 -10.74 -27.46
C LYS A 78 9.27 -11.26 -28.34
N ARG A 79 10.52 -10.84 -28.08
CA ARG A 79 11.70 -11.32 -28.81
C ARG A 79 11.96 -12.81 -28.52
N ASP A 80 11.93 -13.19 -27.27
CA ASP A 80 12.18 -14.56 -26.84
C ASP A 80 11.10 -15.52 -27.38
N LYS A 81 9.84 -15.07 -27.45
CA LYS A 81 8.73 -15.85 -28.04
C LYS A 81 8.92 -16.10 -29.53
N VAL A 82 9.46 -15.13 -30.28
CA VAL A 82 9.79 -15.34 -31.70
C VAL A 82 10.88 -16.39 -31.84
N GLN A 83 11.94 -16.31 -31.04
CA GLN A 83 13.03 -17.29 -31.04
C GLN A 83 12.53 -18.70 -30.64
N TYR A 84 11.72 -18.78 -29.59
CA TYR A 84 11.07 -20.03 -29.16
C TYR A 84 10.26 -20.66 -30.29
N ASN A 85 9.43 -19.89 -30.98
CA ASN A 85 8.60 -20.41 -32.09
C ASN A 85 9.45 -20.93 -33.25
N MET A 86 10.58 -20.26 -33.56
CA MET A 86 11.53 -20.74 -34.57
C MET A 86 12.19 -22.08 -34.16
N GLN A 87 12.63 -22.20 -32.92
CA GLN A 87 13.21 -23.42 -32.37
C GLN A 87 12.19 -24.56 -32.29
N LEU A 88 10.96 -24.26 -31.88
CA LEU A 88 9.87 -25.23 -31.84
C LEU A 88 9.56 -25.80 -33.25
N ALA A 89 9.57 -24.94 -34.27
CA ALA A 89 9.39 -25.35 -35.65
C ALA A 89 10.56 -26.28 -36.16
N LEU A 90 11.78 -26.01 -35.69
CA LEU A 90 12.93 -26.87 -35.97
C LEU A 90 12.85 -28.21 -35.24
N TYR A 91 12.45 -28.19 -33.97
CA TYR A 91 12.22 -29.40 -33.17
C TYR A 91 11.15 -30.31 -33.81
N ASN A 92 10.02 -29.73 -34.20
CA ASN A 92 8.92 -30.45 -34.85
C ASN A 92 9.33 -31.06 -36.20
N LYS A 93 10.38 -30.52 -36.85
CA LYS A 93 10.98 -31.07 -38.08
C LYS A 93 12.09 -32.10 -37.80
N GLY A 94 12.32 -32.47 -36.53
CA GLY A 94 13.38 -33.40 -36.13
C GLY A 94 14.81 -32.87 -36.29
N LYS A 95 14.97 -31.54 -36.37
CA LYS A 95 16.26 -30.85 -36.51
C LYS A 95 16.88 -30.40 -35.18
N LEU A 96 16.16 -30.51 -34.07
CA LEU A 96 16.62 -30.31 -32.71
C LEU A 96 16.35 -31.56 -31.89
N ALA A 97 17.29 -31.94 -31.02
CA ALA A 97 17.18 -33.12 -30.17
C ALA A 97 16.24 -32.93 -28.97
N GLU A 98 16.17 -31.68 -28.44
CA GLU A 98 15.38 -31.37 -27.27
C GLU A 98 14.33 -30.26 -27.58
N PRO A 99 13.16 -30.33 -26.94
CA PRO A 99 12.17 -29.28 -27.09
C PRO A 99 12.68 -27.96 -26.49
N PRO A 100 12.44 -26.78 -27.12
CA PRO A 100 12.82 -25.54 -26.57
C PRO A 100 11.96 -25.20 -25.35
N THR A 101 12.53 -24.48 -24.37
CA THR A 101 11.81 -23.98 -23.19
C THR A 101 10.99 -22.75 -23.55
N GLU A 102 9.72 -22.77 -23.19
CA GLU A 102 8.85 -21.61 -23.38
C GLU A 102 9.28 -20.44 -22.47
N PRO A 103 9.39 -19.20 -22.99
CA PRO A 103 9.76 -18.05 -22.18
C PRO A 103 8.67 -17.74 -21.14
N ALA A 104 9.10 -17.37 -19.94
CA ALA A 104 8.19 -16.96 -18.87
C ALA A 104 7.34 -15.74 -19.29
N GLN A 105 6.12 -15.66 -18.78
CA GLN A 105 5.26 -14.51 -19.02
C GLN A 105 5.85 -13.26 -18.38
N PRO A 106 5.73 -12.08 -19.02
CA PRO A 106 6.21 -10.84 -18.44
C PRO A 106 5.32 -10.41 -17.28
N ARG A 107 5.92 -9.78 -16.26
CA ARG A 107 5.21 -9.28 -15.08
C ARG A 107 4.58 -7.92 -15.34
N HIS A 108 3.41 -7.66 -14.76
CA HIS A 108 2.75 -6.35 -14.79
C HIS A 108 3.18 -5.50 -13.57
N LEU A 109 4.40 -4.97 -13.65
CA LEU A 109 4.98 -4.23 -12.54
C LEU A 109 4.36 -2.84 -12.40
N LYS A 110 3.86 -2.50 -11.21
CA LYS A 110 3.34 -1.17 -10.87
C LYS A 110 3.29 -0.95 -9.36
N LEU A 111 3.61 0.25 -8.92
CA LEU A 111 3.49 0.62 -7.50
C LEU A 111 2.03 0.87 -7.12
N PHE A 112 1.31 1.69 -7.91
CA PHE A 112 -0.10 2.00 -7.66
C PHE A 112 -1.01 1.01 -8.37
N ILE A 113 -1.77 0.24 -7.58
CA ILE A 113 -2.78 -0.71 -8.05
C ILE A 113 -4.11 0.05 -8.19
N PRO A 114 -4.77 0.02 -9.36
CA PRO A 114 -6.05 0.70 -9.55
C PRO A 114 -7.15 0.12 -8.64
N ALA A 115 -7.93 0.99 -8.00
CA ALA A 115 -9.03 0.58 -7.12
C ALA A 115 -10.26 0.03 -7.87
N ASN A 116 -10.34 0.23 -9.18
CA ASN A 116 -11.44 -0.27 -10.03
C ASN A 116 -11.13 -1.63 -10.71
N THR A 117 -10.17 -2.36 -10.17
CA THR A 117 -9.81 -3.70 -10.67
C THR A 117 -10.49 -4.80 -9.87
N THR A 118 -10.55 -6.02 -10.41
CA THR A 118 -11.14 -7.16 -9.70
C THR A 118 -10.23 -7.67 -8.57
N LYS A 119 -10.83 -8.38 -7.60
CA LYS A 119 -10.09 -9.07 -6.52
C LYS A 119 -8.93 -9.92 -7.06
N THR A 120 -9.22 -10.74 -8.07
CA THR A 120 -8.22 -11.62 -8.69
C THR A 120 -7.06 -10.83 -9.28
N ALA A 121 -7.38 -9.75 -10.02
CA ALA A 121 -6.34 -8.91 -10.61
C ALA A 121 -5.50 -8.16 -9.56
N VAL A 122 -6.07 -7.77 -8.40
CA VAL A 122 -5.27 -7.24 -7.28
C VAL A 122 -4.30 -8.30 -6.77
N MET A 123 -4.75 -9.55 -6.59
CA MET A 123 -3.90 -10.63 -6.10
C MET A 123 -2.79 -10.97 -7.10
N GLN A 124 -3.09 -11.05 -8.41
CA GLN A 124 -2.09 -11.24 -9.46
C GLN A 124 -1.07 -10.10 -9.48
N LEU A 125 -1.53 -8.84 -9.40
CA LEU A 125 -0.62 -7.70 -9.34
C LEU A 125 0.26 -7.70 -8.09
N LEU A 126 -0.25 -8.15 -6.94
CA LEU A 126 0.57 -8.32 -5.74
C LEU A 126 1.62 -9.41 -5.95
N GLU A 127 1.25 -10.57 -6.51
CA GLU A 127 2.19 -11.66 -6.81
C GLU A 127 3.30 -11.19 -7.76
N GLU A 128 2.95 -10.55 -8.87
CA GLU A 128 3.91 -10.03 -9.86
C GLU A 128 4.79 -8.88 -9.33
N ASN A 129 4.37 -8.21 -8.26
CA ASN A 129 5.12 -7.15 -7.58
C ASN A 129 5.75 -7.60 -6.25
N ASP A 130 6.06 -8.89 -6.10
CA ASP A 130 6.72 -9.45 -4.91
C ASP A 130 5.95 -9.17 -3.61
N GLY A 131 4.63 -9.20 -3.69
CA GLY A 131 3.69 -8.94 -2.59
C GLY A 131 3.41 -7.45 -2.34
N ASN A 132 4.13 -6.52 -2.96
CA ASN A 132 4.04 -5.09 -2.66
C ASN A 132 3.04 -4.34 -3.55
N GLY A 133 2.35 -3.35 -2.98
CA GLY A 133 1.45 -2.50 -3.74
C GLY A 133 0.79 -1.42 -2.90
N ILE A 134 0.27 -0.40 -3.60
CA ILE A 134 -0.46 0.70 -2.99
C ILE A 134 -1.78 0.87 -3.75
N ILE A 135 -2.91 0.79 -3.05
CA ILE A 135 -4.19 1.29 -3.56
C ILE A 135 -4.33 2.73 -3.12
N PHE A 136 -4.41 3.65 -4.08
CA PHE A 136 -4.58 5.07 -3.82
C PHE A 136 -5.80 5.59 -4.58
N GLU A 137 -6.85 5.96 -3.85
CA GLU A 137 -8.11 6.42 -4.44
C GLU A 137 -8.67 7.63 -3.69
N THR A 138 -8.99 8.67 -4.46
CA THR A 138 -9.53 9.91 -3.91
C THR A 138 -11.05 9.87 -3.74
N GLU A 139 -11.70 8.88 -4.32
CA GLU A 139 -13.14 8.65 -4.20
C GLU A 139 -13.41 7.24 -3.66
N GLY A 140 -13.77 7.14 -2.38
CA GLY A 140 -13.97 5.87 -1.68
C GLY A 140 -15.06 4.97 -2.28
N ASP A 141 -15.96 5.51 -3.10
CA ASP A 141 -17.00 4.73 -3.80
C ASP A 141 -16.40 3.67 -4.72
N THR A 142 -15.28 3.97 -5.40
CA THR A 142 -14.62 3.04 -6.34
C THR A 142 -14.21 1.74 -5.64
N LEU A 143 -13.58 1.84 -4.46
CA LEU A 143 -13.21 0.65 -3.68
C LEU A 143 -14.43 0.00 -3.02
N ALA A 144 -15.42 0.79 -2.59
CA ALA A 144 -16.65 0.27 -2.01
C ALA A 144 -17.45 -0.56 -3.03
N ASP A 145 -17.49 -0.13 -4.28
CA ASP A 145 -18.16 -0.88 -5.36
C ASP A 145 -17.43 -2.20 -5.66
N MET A 146 -16.11 -2.21 -5.65
CA MET A 146 -15.33 -3.45 -5.77
C MET A 146 -15.59 -4.42 -4.62
N LEU A 147 -15.65 -3.93 -3.37
CA LEU A 147 -15.97 -4.75 -2.20
C LEU A 147 -17.36 -5.38 -2.27
N ARG A 148 -18.31 -4.71 -2.93
CA ARG A 148 -19.69 -5.22 -3.11
C ARG A 148 -19.80 -6.23 -4.23
N GLN A 149 -19.14 -6.01 -5.37
CA GLN A 149 -19.22 -6.87 -6.55
C GLN A 149 -18.67 -8.27 -6.29
N ASP A 150 -17.64 -8.41 -5.46
CA ASP A 150 -17.00 -9.69 -5.15
C ASP A 150 -17.62 -10.42 -3.93
N TYR A 151 -18.90 -10.19 -3.61
CA TYR A 151 -19.63 -10.88 -2.53
C TYR A 151 -18.93 -10.91 -1.18
N GLY A 152 -18.28 -9.81 -0.78
CA GLY A 152 -17.62 -9.67 0.52
C GLY A 152 -16.22 -10.33 0.63
N ASN A 153 -15.76 -11.02 -0.40
CA ASN A 153 -14.47 -11.72 -0.36
C ASN A 153 -13.23 -10.80 -0.45
N PHE A 154 -13.37 -9.58 -0.97
CA PHE A 154 -12.23 -8.67 -1.05
C PHE A 154 -11.87 -8.07 0.31
N SER A 155 -12.84 -7.87 1.20
CA SER A 155 -12.57 -7.49 2.59
C SER A 155 -11.66 -8.48 3.31
N ASP A 156 -11.77 -9.78 3.00
CA ASP A 156 -10.88 -10.81 3.53
C ASP A 156 -9.44 -10.63 3.05
N VAL A 157 -9.24 -10.34 1.77
CA VAL A 157 -7.91 -10.05 1.20
C VAL A 157 -7.27 -8.86 1.90
N LEU A 158 -8.01 -7.75 2.09
CA LEU A 158 -7.50 -6.59 2.79
C LEU A 158 -7.14 -6.91 4.25
N ARG A 159 -7.96 -7.71 4.93
CA ARG A 159 -7.69 -8.09 6.33
C ARG A 159 -6.46 -8.96 6.46
N LYS A 160 -6.26 -9.93 5.57
CA LYS A 160 -5.06 -10.78 5.51
C LYS A 160 -3.82 -9.97 5.13
N ALA A 161 -3.91 -9.15 4.08
CA ALA A 161 -2.80 -8.32 3.65
C ALA A 161 -2.33 -7.33 4.72
N PHE A 162 -3.25 -6.81 5.56
CA PHE A 162 -2.87 -5.97 6.69
C PHE A 162 -1.93 -6.68 7.68
N HIS A 163 -2.09 -7.99 7.87
CA HIS A 163 -1.27 -8.79 8.77
C HIS A 163 -0.15 -9.55 8.06
N HIS A 164 0.04 -9.35 6.75
CA HIS A 164 0.97 -10.10 5.90
C HIS A 164 0.69 -11.61 5.89
N GLU A 165 -0.58 -11.99 6.12
CA GLU A 165 -1.02 -13.38 6.05
C GLU A 165 -1.14 -13.82 4.58
N PRO A 166 -0.77 -15.07 4.24
CA PRO A 166 -0.82 -15.58 2.88
C PRO A 166 -2.21 -15.42 2.25
N ILE A 167 -2.24 -15.01 0.99
CA ILE A 167 -3.44 -14.98 0.16
C ILE A 167 -3.18 -15.80 -1.09
N SER A 168 -4.08 -16.73 -1.38
CA SER A 168 -3.97 -17.59 -2.55
C SER A 168 -5.32 -17.74 -3.24
N PHE A 169 -5.25 -18.04 -4.51
CA PHE A 169 -6.42 -18.24 -5.35
C PHE A 169 -6.07 -19.20 -6.49
N PHE A 170 -6.92 -20.21 -6.68
CA PHE A 170 -6.79 -21.16 -7.77
C PHE A 170 -8.09 -21.26 -8.58
N ARG A 171 -8.02 -21.09 -9.89
CA ARG A 171 -9.15 -21.28 -10.80
C ARG A 171 -8.85 -22.33 -11.84
N ARG A 172 -9.59 -23.43 -11.79
CA ARG A 172 -9.37 -24.58 -12.66
C ARG A 172 -9.71 -24.33 -14.14
N SER A 173 -10.66 -23.39 -14.42
CA SER A 173 -11.17 -23.15 -15.77
C SER A 173 -10.13 -22.61 -16.74
N ASN A 174 -9.19 -21.80 -16.26
CA ASN A 174 -8.10 -21.18 -17.05
C ASN A 174 -6.71 -21.43 -16.46
N ASN A 175 -6.63 -22.37 -15.51
CA ASN A 175 -5.38 -22.75 -14.83
C ASN A 175 -4.65 -21.55 -14.21
N GLU A 176 -5.44 -20.59 -13.66
CA GLU A 176 -4.88 -19.48 -12.90
C GLU A 176 -4.55 -19.95 -11.49
N ASP A 177 -3.30 -19.81 -11.11
CA ASP A 177 -2.77 -20.11 -9.78
C ASP A 177 -2.03 -18.86 -9.29
N VAL A 178 -2.47 -18.30 -8.19
CA VAL A 178 -1.90 -17.09 -7.58
C VAL A 178 -1.62 -17.38 -6.11
N ASP A 179 -0.37 -17.21 -5.71
CA ASP A 179 0.06 -17.38 -4.32
C ASP A 179 0.94 -16.22 -3.87
N VAL A 180 0.42 -15.40 -2.96
CA VAL A 180 1.15 -14.29 -2.36
C VAL A 180 1.43 -14.64 -0.90
N PRO A 181 2.59 -15.20 -0.60
CA PRO A 181 2.91 -15.72 0.75
C PRO A 181 2.99 -14.60 1.79
N ARG A 182 3.35 -13.40 1.38
CA ARG A 182 3.52 -12.25 2.28
C ARG A 182 3.08 -10.95 1.61
N PRO A 183 1.77 -10.71 1.49
CA PRO A 183 1.27 -9.48 0.89
C PRO A 183 1.62 -8.26 1.76
N ALA A 184 2.08 -7.20 1.11
CA ALA A 184 2.48 -5.93 1.70
C ALA A 184 1.73 -4.78 1.00
N LEU A 185 0.41 -4.71 1.23
CA LEU A 185 -0.49 -3.76 0.62
C LEU A 185 -0.70 -2.54 1.52
N SER A 186 -0.52 -1.34 0.98
CA SER A 186 -0.95 -0.09 1.60
C SER A 186 -2.20 0.44 0.92
N VAL A 187 -3.08 1.09 1.67
CA VAL A 187 -4.36 1.58 1.16
C VAL A 187 -4.56 3.02 1.60
N ILE A 188 -4.73 3.94 0.66
CA ILE A 188 -5.00 5.34 0.92
C ILE A 188 -6.29 5.73 0.21
N LEU A 189 -7.29 6.10 0.99
CA LEU A 189 -8.60 6.45 0.49
C LEU A 189 -9.02 7.82 1.00
N SER A 190 -9.88 8.49 0.23
CA SER A 190 -10.68 9.59 0.76
C SER A 190 -12.13 9.47 0.34
N GLY A 191 -13.00 10.03 1.14
CA GLY A 191 -14.43 9.98 0.86
C GLY A 191 -15.26 10.81 1.82
N THR A 192 -16.57 10.80 1.60
CA THR A 192 -17.53 11.32 2.55
C THR A 192 -17.82 10.27 3.64
N TYR A 193 -18.51 10.68 4.69
CA TYR A 193 -18.96 9.77 5.73
C TYR A 193 -19.88 8.65 5.17
N ASP A 194 -20.76 9.00 4.24
CA ASP A 194 -21.65 8.01 3.58
C ASP A 194 -20.85 6.99 2.75
N GLN A 195 -19.79 7.45 2.08
CA GLN A 195 -18.88 6.57 1.34
C GLN A 195 -18.10 5.63 2.28
N LEU A 196 -17.68 6.14 3.44
CA LEU A 196 -17.06 5.30 4.48
C LEU A 196 -18.03 4.22 4.97
N LEU A 197 -19.29 4.56 5.26
CA LEU A 197 -20.30 3.59 5.69
C LEU A 197 -20.62 2.55 4.60
N LYS A 198 -20.53 2.93 3.34
CA LYS A 198 -20.68 1.98 2.24
C LYS A 198 -19.49 1.01 2.15
N LEU A 199 -18.28 1.49 2.41
CA LEU A 199 -17.05 0.67 2.43
C LEU A 199 -17.01 -0.25 3.63
N ILE A 200 -17.36 0.26 4.80
CA ILE A 200 -17.29 -0.44 6.09
C ILE A 200 -18.67 -0.36 6.77
N PRO A 201 -19.61 -1.25 6.38
CA PRO A 201 -20.99 -1.19 6.87
C PRO A 201 -21.14 -1.48 8.36
N SER A 202 -20.19 -2.18 8.97
CA SER A 202 -20.20 -2.55 10.39
C SER A 202 -18.80 -2.45 10.98
N ILE A 203 -18.73 -2.01 12.23
CA ILE A 203 -17.51 -2.01 13.05
C ILE A 203 -17.01 -3.44 13.26
N ASP A 204 -17.93 -4.40 13.35
CA ASP A 204 -17.64 -5.83 13.57
C ASP A 204 -16.94 -6.50 12.38
N ASN A 205 -16.96 -5.88 11.19
CA ASN A 205 -16.29 -6.41 10.00
C ASN A 205 -14.76 -6.59 10.18
N GLY A 206 -14.19 -6.01 11.22
CA GLY A 206 -12.75 -6.06 11.48
C GLY A 206 -11.91 -5.20 10.50
N LEU A 207 -12.48 -4.73 9.39
CA LEU A 207 -11.78 -3.84 8.47
C LEU A 207 -11.65 -2.44 9.06
N TYR A 208 -12.70 -1.98 9.78
CA TYR A 208 -12.73 -0.66 10.44
C TYR A 208 -11.47 -0.42 11.29
N SER A 209 -11.17 -1.33 12.18
CA SER A 209 -10.05 -1.20 13.12
C SER A 209 -8.65 -1.28 12.48
N ARG A 210 -8.56 -1.54 11.17
CA ARG A 210 -7.30 -1.55 10.40
C ARG A 210 -7.00 -0.24 9.69
N PHE A 211 -7.95 0.70 9.68
CA PHE A 211 -7.75 2.01 9.09
C PHE A 211 -7.34 3.05 10.11
N CYS A 212 -6.35 3.89 9.74
CA CYS A 212 -6.10 5.19 10.35
C CYS A 212 -7.08 6.19 9.73
N PHE A 213 -8.04 6.66 10.51
CA PHE A 213 -8.99 7.68 10.06
C PHE A 213 -8.47 9.07 10.36
N TYR A 214 -8.62 9.96 9.38
CA TYR A 214 -8.44 11.38 9.55
C TYR A 214 -9.72 12.09 9.13
N ILE A 215 -10.31 12.86 10.05
CA ILE A 215 -11.56 13.58 9.80
C ILE A 215 -11.23 15.04 9.50
N LEU A 216 -11.65 15.51 8.31
CA LEU A 216 -11.58 16.90 7.91
C LEU A 216 -12.84 17.60 8.35
N GLU A 217 -12.72 18.59 9.21
CA GLU A 217 -13.85 19.43 9.65
C GLU A 217 -14.25 20.41 8.55
N GLY A 218 -13.27 20.79 7.72
CA GLY A 218 -13.46 21.76 6.64
C GLY A 218 -13.26 23.19 7.11
N ASN A 219 -13.02 24.08 6.16
CA ASN A 219 -12.89 25.51 6.44
C ASN A 219 -13.98 26.27 5.67
N ASP A 220 -14.82 27.00 6.38
CA ASP A 220 -15.93 27.76 5.81
C ASP A 220 -15.49 29.01 5.04
N THR A 221 -14.20 29.34 5.07
CA THR A 221 -13.69 30.55 4.38
C THR A 221 -13.27 30.21 2.95
N PHE A 222 -13.86 30.92 1.98
CA PHE A 222 -13.38 30.84 0.59
C PHE A 222 -11.98 31.43 0.52
N ARG A 223 -11.01 30.60 0.10
CA ARG A 223 -9.62 31.04 -0.06
C ARG A 223 -9.44 31.71 -1.41
N ASN A 224 -8.59 32.74 -1.45
CA ASN A 224 -8.21 33.38 -2.69
C ASN A 224 -7.35 32.40 -3.52
N PRO A 225 -7.84 31.90 -4.68
CA PRO A 225 -7.07 30.96 -5.52
C PRO A 225 -5.92 31.63 -6.27
N PHE A 226 -5.84 32.96 -6.23
CA PHE A 226 -4.84 33.77 -6.90
C PHE A 226 -3.71 34.25 -5.98
N ASP A 227 -3.77 33.89 -4.70
CA ASP A 227 -2.67 34.17 -3.78
C ASP A 227 -1.41 33.48 -4.28
N LYS A 228 -0.39 34.30 -4.54
CA LYS A 228 0.92 33.79 -4.94
C LYS A 228 1.59 33.20 -3.72
N ASP A 229 1.70 31.87 -3.73
CA ASP A 229 2.61 31.16 -2.84
C ASP A 229 3.98 31.15 -3.53
N ASP A 230 4.94 31.87 -2.98
CA ASP A 230 6.32 31.93 -3.52
C ASP A 230 7.05 30.57 -3.36
N PHE A 231 6.45 29.62 -2.66
CA PHE A 231 7.00 28.32 -2.43
C PHE A 231 6.66 27.36 -3.58
N ASN A 232 7.68 26.92 -4.30
CA ASN A 232 7.50 25.96 -5.39
C ASN A 232 7.29 24.54 -4.87
N HIS A 233 6.06 24.22 -4.39
CA HIS A 233 5.68 22.91 -3.89
C HIS A 233 5.98 21.78 -4.89
N GLY A 234 5.76 22.02 -6.17
CA GLY A 234 6.02 21.03 -7.23
C GLY A 234 7.50 20.62 -7.30
N HIS A 235 8.42 21.56 -7.16
CA HIS A 235 9.85 21.26 -7.16
C HIS A 235 10.27 20.41 -5.96
N TYR A 236 9.81 20.77 -4.75
CA TYR A 236 10.13 20.01 -3.54
C TYR A 236 9.53 18.59 -3.55
N LEU A 237 8.31 18.45 -4.08
CA LEU A 237 7.69 17.14 -4.21
C LEU A 237 8.42 16.27 -5.23
N ALA A 238 8.84 16.83 -6.35
CA ALA A 238 9.62 16.10 -7.34
C ALA A 238 10.99 15.65 -6.81
N GLN A 239 11.68 16.53 -6.08
CA GLN A 239 12.92 16.17 -5.39
C GLN A 239 12.69 15.04 -4.38
N SER A 240 11.67 15.17 -3.50
CA SER A 240 11.33 14.15 -2.53
C SER A 240 10.94 12.84 -3.19
N ALA A 241 10.20 12.86 -4.31
CA ALA A 241 9.85 11.66 -5.05
C ALA A 241 11.09 10.92 -5.59
N GLU A 242 12.11 11.65 -6.06
CA GLU A 242 13.38 11.04 -6.47
C GLU A 242 14.14 10.44 -5.28
N GLU A 243 14.19 11.13 -4.14
CA GLU A 243 14.79 10.60 -2.91
C GLU A 243 14.08 9.31 -2.46
N PHE A 244 12.74 9.28 -2.47
CA PHE A 244 11.96 8.08 -2.15
C PHE A 244 12.16 6.95 -3.13
N LYS A 245 12.32 7.24 -4.42
CA LYS A 245 12.67 6.23 -5.42
C LYS A 245 14.03 5.61 -5.11
N GLN A 246 15.04 6.42 -4.77
CA GLN A 246 16.37 5.90 -4.41
C GLN A 246 16.29 5.00 -3.16
N LEU A 247 15.53 5.41 -2.14
CA LEU A 247 15.28 4.59 -0.96
C LEU A 247 14.57 3.28 -1.31
N TYR A 248 13.53 3.34 -2.15
CA TYR A 248 12.80 2.16 -2.63
C TYR A 248 13.75 1.18 -3.32
N LEU A 249 14.59 1.65 -4.25
CA LEU A 249 15.55 0.82 -4.97
C LEU A 249 16.58 0.21 -4.02
N ALA A 250 17.14 1.02 -3.11
CA ALA A 250 18.12 0.57 -2.12
C ALA A 250 17.56 -0.56 -1.22
N LEU A 251 16.28 -0.52 -0.90
CA LEU A 251 15.61 -1.57 -0.13
C LEU A 251 15.23 -2.77 -0.99
N SER A 252 14.77 -2.56 -2.24
CA SER A 252 14.34 -3.64 -3.14
C SER A 252 15.47 -4.60 -3.52
N TYR A 253 16.69 -4.09 -3.65
CA TYR A 253 17.88 -4.89 -4.01
C TYR A 253 18.55 -5.60 -2.83
N ARG A 254 17.97 -5.52 -1.62
CA ARG A 254 18.53 -6.23 -0.47
C ARG A 254 18.15 -7.71 -0.52
N GLU A 255 19.14 -8.57 -0.26
CA GLU A 255 18.92 -10.00 -0.09
C GLU A 255 18.21 -10.31 1.24
N ASP A 256 18.56 -9.55 2.31
CA ASP A 256 17.96 -9.68 3.63
C ASP A 256 17.16 -8.43 4.01
N ASP A 257 16.07 -8.64 4.75
CA ASP A 257 15.29 -7.55 5.31
C ASP A 257 16.12 -6.63 6.22
N MET A 258 16.04 -5.34 6.00
CA MET A 258 16.50 -4.36 6.98
C MET A 258 15.58 -4.39 8.21
N LYS A 259 16.14 -4.52 9.40
CA LYS A 259 15.37 -4.72 10.63
C LYS A 259 15.23 -3.44 11.45
N PHE A 260 14.01 -3.17 11.89
CA PHE A 260 13.69 -2.12 12.85
C PHE A 260 13.61 -2.68 14.26
N PHE A 261 14.16 -1.94 15.21
CA PHE A 261 14.12 -2.27 16.63
C PHE A 261 13.77 -1.05 17.47
N LEU A 262 12.92 -1.26 18.48
CA LEU A 262 12.78 -0.33 19.59
C LEU A 262 13.79 -0.73 20.68
N ASN A 263 14.49 0.23 21.25
CA ASN A 263 15.31 -0.02 22.43
C ASN A 263 14.40 -0.30 23.67
N GLU A 264 14.97 -0.82 24.75
CA GLU A 264 14.22 -1.23 25.95
C GLU A 264 13.34 -0.09 26.51
N ARG A 265 13.87 1.14 26.60
CA ARG A 265 13.12 2.29 27.07
C ARG A 265 11.94 2.64 26.16
N GLN A 266 12.12 2.54 24.86
CA GLN A 266 11.05 2.75 23.87
C GLN A 266 9.99 1.65 23.95
N GLN A 267 10.41 0.39 24.12
CA GLN A 267 9.51 -0.74 24.32
C GLN A 267 8.66 -0.55 25.58
N GLN A 268 9.28 -0.20 26.71
CA GLN A 268 8.57 0.05 27.96
C GLN A 268 7.54 1.17 27.83
N ARG A 269 7.89 2.29 27.18
CA ARG A 269 6.95 3.40 26.93
C ARG A 269 5.78 2.95 26.03
N PHE A 270 6.09 2.19 24.99
CA PHE A 270 5.08 1.68 24.05
C PHE A 270 4.09 0.77 24.78
N VAL A 271 4.59 -0.23 25.51
CA VAL A 271 3.77 -1.17 26.25
C VAL A 271 2.94 -0.46 27.32
N SER A 272 3.55 0.40 28.14
CA SER A 272 2.83 1.15 29.18
C SER A 272 1.70 2.03 28.59
N HIS A 273 1.97 2.71 27.47
CA HIS A 273 0.95 3.56 26.82
C HIS A 273 -0.26 2.74 26.36
N PHE A 274 -0.03 1.65 25.63
CA PHE A 274 -1.12 0.84 25.10
C PHE A 274 -1.83 -0.01 26.16
N ALA A 275 -1.14 -0.43 27.22
CA ALA A 275 -1.79 -1.04 28.38
C ALA A 275 -2.77 -0.08 29.05
N HIS A 276 -2.32 1.15 29.32
CA HIS A 276 -3.21 2.18 29.91
C HIS A 276 -4.38 2.55 28.98
N LEU A 277 -4.11 2.68 27.68
CA LEU A 277 -5.17 2.97 26.70
C LEU A 277 -6.21 1.83 26.68
N LYS A 278 -5.77 0.60 26.76
CA LYS A 278 -6.67 -0.58 26.80
C LYS A 278 -7.53 -0.57 28.05
N GLU A 279 -6.95 -0.37 29.23
CA GLU A 279 -7.69 -0.26 30.51
C GLU A 279 -8.72 0.87 30.45
N TRP A 280 -8.32 2.03 29.97
CA TRP A 280 -9.23 3.18 29.80
C TRP A 280 -10.39 2.86 28.85
N THR A 281 -10.09 2.23 27.70
CA THR A 281 -11.10 1.91 26.69
C THR A 281 -12.10 0.89 27.24
N GLN A 282 -11.65 -0.15 27.94
CA GLN A 282 -12.51 -1.15 28.57
C GLN A 282 -13.42 -0.55 29.64
N SER A 283 -12.89 0.37 30.46
CA SER A 283 -13.66 0.97 31.55
C SER A 283 -14.64 2.05 31.08
N THR A 284 -14.36 2.72 29.93
CA THR A 284 -15.10 3.95 29.52
C THR A 284 -16.00 3.71 28.31
N ILE A 285 -15.64 2.77 27.41
CA ILE A 285 -16.34 2.58 26.14
C ILE A 285 -16.98 1.18 26.09
N SER A 286 -16.18 0.14 25.85
CA SER A 286 -16.63 -1.25 25.73
C SER A 286 -15.44 -2.20 25.62
N GLU A 287 -15.59 -3.43 26.11
CA GLU A 287 -14.62 -4.53 25.92
C GLU A 287 -14.45 -4.89 24.43
N GLU A 288 -15.46 -4.68 23.59
CA GLU A 288 -15.41 -4.94 22.14
C GLU A 288 -14.35 -4.11 21.42
N MET A 289 -13.91 -2.98 22.01
CA MET A 289 -12.88 -2.11 21.44
C MET A 289 -11.44 -2.62 21.63
N ASP A 290 -11.22 -3.68 22.39
CA ASP A 290 -9.89 -4.26 22.64
C ASP A 290 -9.14 -4.60 21.34
N GLY A 291 -9.86 -5.17 20.38
CA GLY A 291 -9.30 -5.47 19.07
C GLY A 291 -8.83 -4.23 18.31
N SER A 292 -9.51 -3.10 18.51
CA SER A 292 -9.15 -1.81 17.88
C SER A 292 -7.89 -1.21 18.52
N VAL A 293 -7.76 -1.27 19.85
CA VAL A 293 -6.55 -0.80 20.56
C VAL A 293 -5.31 -1.59 20.12
N ASN A 294 -5.42 -2.92 20.04
CA ASN A 294 -4.30 -3.75 19.58
C ASN A 294 -3.88 -3.44 18.16
N ARG A 295 -4.81 -3.15 17.24
CA ARG A 295 -4.50 -2.76 15.85
C ARG A 295 -3.95 -1.35 15.76
N MET A 296 -4.42 -0.42 16.60
CA MET A 296 -3.84 0.91 16.73
C MET A 296 -2.38 0.84 17.18
N ALA A 297 -2.04 -0.08 18.09
CA ALA A 297 -0.66 -0.31 18.51
C ALA A 297 0.20 -0.79 17.33
N VAL A 298 -0.26 -1.72 16.51
CA VAL A 298 0.46 -2.14 15.30
C VAL A 298 0.67 -0.97 14.34
N MET A 299 -0.35 -0.15 14.09
CA MET A 299 -0.23 1.01 13.21
C MET A 299 0.77 2.03 13.76
N CYS A 300 0.73 2.30 15.07
CA CYS A 300 1.72 3.16 15.73
C CYS A 300 3.16 2.63 15.59
N TYR A 301 3.35 1.31 15.75
CA TYR A 301 4.63 0.66 15.53
C TYR A 301 5.13 0.85 14.09
N ARG A 302 4.25 0.66 13.09
CA ARG A 302 4.55 0.87 11.66
C ARG A 302 4.92 2.32 11.35
N ILE A 303 4.22 3.29 11.95
CA ILE A 303 4.57 4.72 11.84
C ILE A 303 5.95 4.98 12.44
N ALA A 304 6.27 4.39 13.58
CA ALA A 304 7.60 4.51 14.18
C ALA A 304 8.69 3.92 13.28
N MET A 305 8.42 2.80 12.59
CA MET A 305 9.32 2.24 11.57
C MET A 305 9.56 3.25 10.45
N ILE A 306 8.50 3.79 9.84
CA ILE A 306 8.61 4.78 8.76
C ILE A 306 9.45 5.98 9.20
N LEU A 307 9.14 6.57 10.35
CA LEU A 307 9.87 7.74 10.85
C LEU A 307 11.33 7.41 11.16
N SER A 308 11.63 6.20 11.61
CA SER A 308 13.00 5.75 11.90
C SER A 308 13.84 5.66 10.63
N ILE A 309 13.34 5.00 9.59
CA ILE A 309 14.10 4.86 8.35
C ILE A 309 14.28 6.19 7.63
N LEU A 310 13.29 7.08 7.64
CA LEU A 310 13.40 8.41 7.06
C LEU A 310 14.46 9.26 7.76
N ARG A 311 14.55 9.16 9.08
CA ARG A 311 15.63 9.82 9.85
C ARG A 311 16.99 9.23 9.52
N TYR A 312 17.10 7.91 9.46
CA TYR A 312 18.34 7.22 9.11
C TYR A 312 18.81 7.62 7.72
N TYR A 313 17.96 7.56 6.72
CA TYR A 313 18.30 7.89 5.34
C TYR A 313 18.67 9.37 5.13
N ARG A 314 18.11 10.28 5.93
CA ARG A 314 18.40 11.71 5.85
C ARG A 314 19.74 12.10 6.50
N LEU A 315 20.26 11.25 7.41
CA LEU A 315 21.51 11.49 8.14
C LEU A 315 22.74 10.83 7.48
N HIS A 316 22.52 9.99 6.49
CA HIS A 316 23.53 9.21 5.77
C HIS A 316 23.40 9.41 4.27
#